data_d2e63776aa5a61b5cc02d051d0a8fa17
#
_entry.id   d2e63776aa5a61b5cc02d051d0a8fa17
#
_cell.length_a   1.000
_cell.length_b   1.000
_cell.length_c   1.000
_cell.angle_alpha   90.00
_cell.angle_beta   90.00
_cell.angle_gamma   90.00
#
_symmetry.space_group_name_H-M   'P 1'
#
loop_
_entity.id
_entity.type
_entity.pdbx_description
1 polymer ?
#
loop_
_entity_poly.entity_id
_entity_poly.type
_entity_poly.pdbx_seq_one_letter_code
_entity_poly.pdbx_strand_id
1 'polypeptide(L)'
;MSLKQNHNLLRIIIAGGGTGGHIFPAIAVAQAIKKIAPHSAILFVGALGKMEMEKVPQAGFDIKGITIAGYNRTHLLKNISLPWKLMKSFFQVSAIFKSFKPNAVLGVGGYSSFPVLIYAQAKNIATFLHESNAFAGKANTWLAKNAVKIFTGTKGMESFFPAAKILVTGNPIRKNIIEHSYNQATALQFFNLQASKKTILIIGGSLGASSIN
;
A
#
# COMPACT_ATOMS: atom_id res chain seq x y z
N MET A 1 33.03 -22.98 -15.10
CA MET A 1 32.97 -21.52 -15.19
C MET A 1 31.81 -21.04 -14.31
N SER A 2 32.10 -20.68 -13.06
CA SER A 2 31.06 -20.34 -12.06
C SER A 2 30.58 -18.93 -12.35
N LEU A 3 29.34 -18.80 -12.80
CA LEU A 3 28.65 -17.52 -12.88
C LEU A 3 28.49 -16.99 -11.44
N LYS A 4 29.37 -16.07 -11.04
CA LYS A 4 29.13 -15.25 -9.86
C LYS A 4 27.83 -14.47 -10.10
N GLN A 5 26.71 -15.00 -9.60
CA GLN A 5 25.48 -14.23 -9.45
C GLN A 5 25.82 -13.08 -8.50
N ASN A 6 26.07 -11.90 -9.04
CA ASN A 6 26.00 -10.67 -8.28
C ASN A 6 24.55 -10.52 -7.84
N HIS A 7 24.21 -11.10 -6.69
CA HIS A 7 22.94 -10.83 -6.02
C HIS A 7 22.99 -9.38 -5.51
N ASN A 8 22.76 -8.43 -6.42
CA ASN A 8 22.43 -7.09 -5.99
C ASN A 8 21.23 -7.22 -5.04
N LEU A 9 21.45 -6.95 -3.78
CA LEU A 9 20.44 -7.02 -2.73
C LEU A 9 19.20 -6.24 -3.18
N LEU A 10 18.07 -6.92 -3.35
CA LEU A 10 16.81 -6.29 -3.75
C LEU A 10 16.36 -5.34 -2.64
N ARG A 11 16.31 -4.05 -2.96
CA ARG A 11 15.96 -2.96 -2.02
C ARG A 11 14.70 -2.29 -2.51
N ILE A 12 13.60 -2.50 -1.80
CA ILE A 12 12.27 -2.04 -2.23
C ILE A 12 11.73 -1.02 -1.23
N ILE A 13 11.27 0.12 -1.72
CA ILE A 13 10.41 1.01 -0.94
C ILE A 13 8.95 0.67 -1.26
N ILE A 14 8.12 0.50 -0.22
CA ILE A 14 6.67 0.40 -0.33
C ILE A 14 6.08 1.69 0.24
N ALA A 15 5.42 2.46 -0.61
CA ALA A 15 4.95 3.80 -0.27
C ALA A 15 3.42 3.89 -0.32
N GLY A 16 2.84 4.44 0.73
CA GLY A 16 1.40 4.65 0.81
C GLY A 16 0.86 4.47 2.22
N GLY A 17 -0.45 4.59 2.34
CA GLY A 17 -1.09 4.45 3.63
C GLY A 17 -2.35 5.29 3.79
N GLY A 18 -2.60 5.70 5.03
CA GLY A 18 -3.75 6.51 5.43
C GLY A 18 -4.99 5.69 5.81
N THR A 19 -5.17 4.50 5.24
CA THR A 19 -6.28 3.59 5.57
C THR A 19 -5.84 2.13 5.57
N GLY A 20 -6.60 1.28 6.27
CA GLY A 20 -6.34 -0.16 6.30
C GLY A 20 -6.39 -0.82 4.91
N GLY A 21 -7.24 -0.31 4.00
CA GLY A 21 -7.34 -0.79 2.61
C GLY A 21 -6.06 -0.65 1.80
N HIS A 22 -5.16 0.25 2.17
CA HIS A 22 -3.85 0.40 1.55
C HIS A 22 -2.75 -0.34 2.32
N ILE A 23 -2.76 -0.26 3.64
CA ILE A 23 -1.67 -0.76 4.48
C ILE A 23 -1.65 -2.29 4.56
N PHE A 24 -2.78 -2.93 4.75
CA PHE A 24 -2.80 -4.39 4.87
C PHE A 24 -2.41 -5.13 3.58
N PRO A 25 -2.87 -4.73 2.38
CA PRO A 25 -2.32 -5.24 1.14
C PRO A 25 -0.82 -5.00 0.98
N ALA A 26 -0.31 -3.83 1.37
CA ALA A 26 1.10 -3.51 1.33
C ALA A 26 1.94 -4.44 2.22
N ILE A 27 1.48 -4.71 3.43
CA ILE A 27 2.12 -5.65 4.36
C ILE A 27 2.09 -7.08 3.78
N ALA A 28 0.96 -7.51 3.19
CA ALA A 28 0.85 -8.82 2.56
C ALA A 28 1.84 -8.98 1.39
N VAL A 29 2.01 -7.96 0.56
CA VAL A 29 3.02 -7.94 -0.51
C VAL A 29 4.43 -8.02 0.07
N ALA A 30 4.74 -7.23 1.10
CA ALA A 30 6.06 -7.25 1.74
C ALA A 30 6.40 -8.63 2.31
N GLN A 31 5.46 -9.28 2.97
CA GLN A 31 5.59 -10.65 3.49
C GLN A 31 5.83 -11.66 2.36
N ALA A 32 5.09 -11.55 1.25
CA ALA A 32 5.28 -12.40 0.08
C ALA A 32 6.67 -12.20 -0.56
N ILE A 33 7.14 -10.95 -0.68
CA ILE A 33 8.48 -10.66 -1.18
C ILE A 33 9.54 -11.29 -0.26
N LYS A 34 9.40 -11.16 1.06
CA LYS A 34 10.33 -11.77 2.02
C LYS A 34 10.35 -13.30 1.95
N LYS A 35 9.22 -13.95 1.62
CA LYS A 35 9.16 -15.40 1.41
C LYS A 35 9.92 -15.82 0.15
N ILE A 36 9.81 -15.07 -0.94
CA ILE A 36 10.44 -15.39 -2.24
C ILE A 36 11.92 -14.94 -2.25
N ALA A 37 12.22 -13.80 -1.67
CA ALA A 37 13.54 -13.19 -1.60
C ALA A 37 13.90 -12.81 -0.15
N PRO A 38 14.29 -13.76 0.71
CA PRO A 38 14.50 -13.54 2.15
C PRO A 38 15.51 -12.43 2.47
N HIS A 39 16.53 -12.29 1.63
CA HIS A 39 17.58 -11.27 1.79
C HIS A 39 17.20 -9.88 1.26
N SER A 40 16.00 -9.71 0.66
CA SER A 40 15.56 -8.38 0.21
C SER A 40 15.47 -7.40 1.39
N ALA A 41 15.85 -6.15 1.16
CA ALA A 41 15.60 -5.05 2.10
C ALA A 41 14.29 -4.35 1.72
N ILE A 42 13.38 -4.24 2.66
CA ILE A 42 12.08 -3.57 2.46
C ILE A 42 11.97 -2.43 3.45
N LEU A 43 11.66 -1.23 2.94
CA LEU A 43 11.40 -0.05 3.74
C LEU A 43 10.04 0.53 3.36
N PHE A 44 9.19 0.74 4.35
CA PHE A 44 7.94 1.45 4.13
C PHE A 44 8.15 2.97 4.24
N VAL A 45 7.35 3.72 3.48
CA VAL A 45 7.26 5.18 3.60
C VAL A 45 5.79 5.56 3.68
N GLY A 46 5.42 6.20 4.79
CA GLY A 46 4.04 6.59 5.09
C GLY A 46 3.93 8.01 5.61
N ALA A 47 2.71 8.46 5.90
CA ALA A 47 2.46 9.77 6.48
C ALA A 47 2.61 9.74 8.00
N LEU A 48 3.32 10.72 8.56
CA LEU A 48 3.44 10.87 10.01
C LEU A 48 2.06 11.00 10.68
N GLY A 49 1.90 10.33 11.82
CA GLY A 49 0.67 10.36 12.62
C GLY A 49 -0.49 9.56 12.01
N LYS A 50 -0.22 8.66 11.06
CA LYS A 50 -1.22 7.76 10.46
C LYS A 50 -1.00 6.32 10.91
N MET A 51 -2.02 5.49 10.68
CA MET A 51 -2.05 4.10 11.17
C MET A 51 -0.88 3.25 10.65
N GLU A 52 -0.31 3.57 9.51
CA GLU A 52 0.85 2.87 8.99
C GLU A 52 2.07 2.96 9.91
N MET A 53 2.23 4.07 10.64
CA MET A 53 3.34 4.25 11.59
C MET A 53 3.30 3.26 12.76
N GLU A 54 2.14 2.67 13.03
CA GLU A 54 1.94 1.64 14.06
C GLU A 54 1.88 0.24 13.44
N LYS A 55 1.06 0.06 12.38
CA LYS A 55 0.76 -1.27 11.82
C LYS A 55 1.92 -1.90 11.07
N VAL A 56 2.77 -1.11 10.44
CA VAL A 56 3.94 -1.61 9.70
C VAL A 56 5.01 -2.18 10.65
N PRO A 57 5.42 -1.47 11.74
CA PRO A 57 6.32 -2.06 12.75
C PRO A 57 5.74 -3.29 13.44
N GLN A 58 4.43 -3.31 13.74
CA GLN A 58 3.75 -4.49 14.29
C GLN A 58 3.84 -5.72 13.37
N ALA A 59 3.97 -5.49 12.06
CA ALA A 59 4.17 -6.55 11.07
C ALA A 59 5.64 -6.93 10.84
N GLY A 60 6.60 -6.34 11.60
CA GLY A 60 8.02 -6.62 11.53
C GLY A 60 8.79 -5.89 10.41
N PHE A 61 8.26 -4.77 9.91
CA PHE A 61 8.92 -3.99 8.86
C PHE A 61 9.32 -2.58 9.34
N ASP A 62 10.43 -2.09 8.80
CA ASP A 62 10.87 -0.71 9.02
C ASP A 62 9.98 0.28 8.25
N ILE A 63 9.73 1.44 8.86
CA ILE A 63 8.98 2.54 8.24
C ILE A 63 9.65 3.89 8.50
N LYS A 64 9.61 4.76 7.50
CA LYS A 64 9.98 6.18 7.62
C LYS A 64 8.73 7.02 7.36
N GLY A 65 8.47 7.96 8.28
CA GLY A 65 7.37 8.90 8.15
C GLY A 65 7.77 10.16 7.40
N ILE A 66 6.91 10.64 6.51
CA ILE A 66 7.05 11.93 5.84
C ILE A 66 5.94 12.89 6.26
N THR A 67 6.26 14.19 6.23
CA THR A 67 5.30 15.25 6.54
C THR A 67 4.45 15.54 5.32
N ILE A 68 3.28 14.93 5.23
CA ILE A 68 2.34 15.11 4.11
C ILE A 68 0.90 15.08 4.62
N ALA A 69 -0.01 15.70 3.91
CA ALA A 69 -1.44 15.64 4.20
C ALA A 69 -2.24 15.50 2.91
N GLY A 70 -3.40 14.86 3.00
CA GLY A 70 -4.35 14.82 1.91
C GLY A 70 -5.05 16.16 1.70
N TYR A 71 -5.54 16.39 0.49
CA TYR A 71 -6.36 17.56 0.17
C TYR A 71 -7.69 17.52 0.93
N ASN A 72 -7.98 18.56 1.69
CA ASN A 72 -9.23 18.69 2.42
C ASN A 72 -10.30 19.33 1.53
N ARG A 73 -11.34 18.55 1.18
CA ARG A 73 -12.40 19.00 0.27
C ARG A 73 -13.45 19.86 0.96
N THR A 74 -13.61 19.73 2.27
CA THR A 74 -14.64 20.45 3.04
C THR A 74 -14.13 21.75 3.62
N HIS A 75 -12.84 21.84 3.97
CA HIS A 75 -12.23 23.03 4.57
C HIS A 75 -11.02 23.48 3.74
N LEU A 76 -11.29 24.30 2.72
CA LEU A 76 -10.26 24.72 1.75
C LEU A 76 -9.09 25.47 2.40
N LEU A 77 -9.34 26.26 3.44
CA LEU A 77 -8.29 26.98 4.20
C LEU A 77 -7.24 26.06 4.82
N LYS A 78 -7.61 24.82 5.16
CA LYS A 78 -6.64 23.82 5.66
C LYS A 78 -5.63 23.39 4.60
N ASN A 79 -5.87 23.70 3.33
CA ASN A 79 -4.97 23.35 2.23
C ASN A 79 -3.83 24.36 2.02
N ILE A 80 -3.87 25.54 2.65
CA ILE A 80 -2.83 26.59 2.52
C ILE A 80 -1.44 26.03 2.87
N SER A 81 -1.36 25.12 3.82
CA SER A 81 -0.08 24.48 4.23
C SER A 81 0.36 23.34 3.32
N LEU A 82 -0.47 22.89 2.35
CA LEU A 82 -0.14 21.73 1.49
C LEU A 82 1.12 21.95 0.65
N PRO A 83 1.35 23.09 -0.02
CA PRO A 83 2.57 23.30 -0.80
C PRO A 83 3.83 23.13 0.05
N TRP A 84 3.87 23.69 1.27
CA TRP A 84 4.97 23.56 2.20
C TRP A 84 5.18 22.11 2.67
N LYS A 85 4.09 21.41 2.99
CA LYS A 85 4.15 19.99 3.37
C LYS A 85 4.66 19.14 2.22
N LEU A 86 4.22 19.43 1.00
CA LEU A 86 4.67 18.71 -0.19
C LEU A 86 6.17 18.95 -0.42
N MET A 87 6.61 20.20 -0.38
CA MET A 87 8.04 20.53 -0.52
C MET A 87 8.89 19.84 0.57
N LYS A 88 8.47 19.93 1.84
CA LYS A 88 9.13 19.23 2.95
C LYS A 88 9.19 17.72 2.73
N SER A 89 8.10 17.14 2.22
CA SER A 89 8.08 15.70 1.93
C SER A 89 9.09 15.30 0.85
N PHE A 90 9.32 16.12 -0.18
CA PHE A 90 10.35 15.84 -1.20
C PHE A 90 11.77 15.84 -0.62
N PHE A 91 12.10 16.78 0.29
CA PHE A 91 13.41 16.76 0.98
C PHE A 91 13.55 15.49 1.83
N GLN A 92 12.51 15.10 2.58
CA GLN A 92 12.51 13.88 3.38
C GLN A 92 12.68 12.63 2.51
N VAL A 93 11.93 12.55 1.41
CA VAL A 93 12.05 11.46 0.42
C VAL A 93 13.45 11.41 -0.17
N SER A 94 14.04 12.55 -0.55
CA SER A 94 15.41 12.59 -1.05
C SER A 94 16.41 12.01 -0.05
N ALA A 95 16.32 12.37 1.24
CA ALA A 95 17.15 11.82 2.29
C ALA A 95 16.98 10.31 2.46
N ILE A 96 15.72 9.82 2.43
CA ILE A 96 15.40 8.40 2.49
C ILE A 96 16.04 7.65 1.31
N PHE A 97 15.90 8.17 0.09
CA PHE A 97 16.48 7.54 -1.11
C PHE A 97 18.00 7.51 -1.10
N LYS A 98 18.64 8.58 -0.62
CA LYS A 98 20.11 8.63 -0.48
C LYS A 98 20.63 7.56 0.50
N SER A 99 19.94 7.35 1.62
CA SER A 99 20.34 6.37 2.64
C SER A 99 19.95 4.95 2.25
N PHE A 100 18.72 4.73 1.77
CA PHE A 100 18.20 3.39 1.49
C PHE A 100 18.61 2.86 0.11
N LYS A 101 18.81 3.72 -0.92
CA LYS A 101 19.18 3.38 -2.30
C LYS A 101 18.28 2.28 -2.90
N PRO A 102 16.96 2.51 -3.09
CA PRO A 102 16.04 1.50 -3.58
C PRO A 102 16.32 1.14 -5.05
N ASN A 103 16.08 -0.13 -5.42
CA ASN A 103 16.07 -0.61 -6.81
C ASN A 103 14.66 -0.48 -7.43
N ALA A 104 13.62 -0.53 -6.59
CA ALA A 104 12.23 -0.44 -7.02
C ALA A 104 11.38 0.24 -5.95
N VAL A 105 10.26 0.81 -6.38
CA VAL A 105 9.28 1.45 -5.52
C VAL A 105 7.88 0.94 -5.87
N LEU A 106 7.15 0.46 -4.89
CA LEU A 106 5.73 0.11 -5.00
C LEU A 106 4.87 1.17 -4.32
N GLY A 107 3.99 1.81 -5.06
CA GLY A 107 2.94 2.66 -4.52
C GLY A 107 1.66 1.88 -4.30
N VAL A 108 1.12 1.91 -3.09
CA VAL A 108 -0.10 1.18 -2.75
C VAL A 108 -1.32 2.10 -2.58
N GLY A 109 -1.19 3.36 -2.98
CA GLY A 109 -2.22 4.37 -2.83
C GLY A 109 -2.10 5.20 -1.56
N GLY A 110 -3.01 6.15 -1.41
CA GLY A 110 -2.92 7.19 -0.39
C GLY A 110 -2.01 8.35 -0.84
N TYR A 111 -2.18 9.50 -0.19
CA TYR A 111 -1.46 10.72 -0.59
C TYR A 111 0.06 10.67 -0.29
N SER A 112 0.50 9.82 0.64
CA SER A 112 1.92 9.64 0.97
C SER A 112 2.71 8.92 -0.13
N SER A 113 2.06 8.12 -0.99
CA SER A 113 2.73 7.48 -2.11
C SER A 113 3.19 8.47 -3.19
N PHE A 114 2.46 9.57 -3.37
CA PHE A 114 2.69 10.52 -4.47
C PHE A 114 4.11 11.10 -4.50
N PRO A 115 4.63 11.79 -3.46
CA PRO A 115 5.98 12.36 -3.50
C PRO A 115 7.08 11.29 -3.64
N VAL A 116 6.85 10.09 -3.10
CA VAL A 116 7.81 8.99 -3.16
C VAL A 116 7.96 8.46 -4.59
N LEU A 117 6.84 8.21 -5.26
CA LEU A 117 6.86 7.69 -6.64
C LEU A 117 7.32 8.76 -7.64
N ILE A 118 6.89 10.02 -7.49
CA ILE A 118 7.39 11.12 -8.34
C ILE A 118 8.91 11.20 -8.25
N TYR A 119 9.46 11.17 -7.03
CA TYR A 119 10.90 11.23 -6.83
C TYR A 119 11.60 10.02 -7.47
N ALA A 120 11.05 8.82 -7.29
CA ALA A 120 11.58 7.60 -7.90
C ALA A 120 11.58 7.70 -9.45
N GLN A 121 10.47 8.13 -10.05
CA GLN A 121 10.34 8.31 -11.49
C GLN A 121 11.32 9.36 -12.03
N ALA A 122 11.50 10.48 -11.32
CA ALA A 122 12.49 11.51 -11.69
C ALA A 122 13.95 11.02 -11.59
N LYS A 123 14.20 9.95 -10.82
CA LYS A 123 15.51 9.30 -10.69
C LYS A 123 15.65 8.03 -11.55
N ASN A 124 14.70 7.77 -12.46
CA ASN A 124 14.67 6.58 -13.32
C ASN A 124 14.70 5.26 -12.53
N ILE A 125 14.15 5.25 -11.30
CA ILE A 125 13.99 4.06 -10.49
C ILE A 125 12.66 3.41 -10.87
N ALA A 126 12.67 2.09 -11.08
CA ALA A 126 11.48 1.33 -11.45
C ALA A 126 10.34 1.53 -10.44
N THR A 127 9.17 1.96 -10.93
CA THR A 127 7.99 2.17 -10.10
C THR A 127 6.86 1.23 -10.50
N PHE A 128 6.16 0.75 -9.50
CA PHE A 128 5.00 -0.12 -9.63
C PHE A 128 3.85 0.50 -8.83
N LEU A 129 2.62 0.24 -9.26
CA LEU A 129 1.42 0.69 -8.55
C LEU A 129 0.56 -0.52 -8.16
N HIS A 130 -0.09 -0.44 -7.04
CA HIS A 130 -1.20 -1.30 -6.67
C HIS A 130 -2.44 -0.42 -6.43
N GLU A 131 -3.55 -0.71 -7.14
CA GLU A 131 -4.84 -0.07 -6.95
C GLU A 131 -5.85 -1.10 -6.45
N SER A 132 -6.24 -0.91 -5.20
CA SER A 132 -7.17 -1.83 -4.52
C SER A 132 -8.64 -1.60 -4.87
N ASN A 133 -8.97 -0.40 -5.34
CA ASN A 133 -10.35 0.03 -5.57
C ASN A 133 -10.74 -0.16 -7.05
N ALA A 134 -12.04 -0.28 -7.28
CA ALA A 134 -12.59 -0.26 -8.63
C ALA A 134 -12.58 1.14 -9.28
N PHE A 135 -12.24 2.16 -8.51
CA PHE A 135 -12.11 3.55 -8.95
C PHE A 135 -10.71 4.06 -8.60
N ALA A 136 -9.91 4.38 -9.61
CA ALA A 136 -8.54 4.81 -9.39
C ALA A 136 -8.46 6.21 -8.77
N GLY A 137 -7.59 6.34 -7.77
CA GLY A 137 -7.25 7.66 -7.23
C GLY A 137 -6.52 8.53 -8.26
N LYS A 138 -6.79 9.83 -8.30
CA LYS A 138 -6.16 10.78 -9.24
C LYS A 138 -4.62 10.72 -9.22
N ALA A 139 -4.02 10.51 -8.05
CA ALA A 139 -2.57 10.36 -7.92
C ALA A 139 -2.07 9.12 -8.67
N ASN A 140 -2.74 7.97 -8.49
CA ASN A 140 -2.37 6.73 -9.18
C ASN A 140 -2.54 6.85 -10.70
N THR A 141 -3.63 7.49 -11.17
CA THR A 141 -3.84 7.73 -12.61
C THR A 141 -2.70 8.57 -13.22
N TRP A 142 -2.25 9.58 -12.52
CA TRP A 142 -1.13 10.40 -12.98
C TRP A 142 0.21 9.64 -12.98
N LEU A 143 0.50 8.92 -11.89
CA LEU A 143 1.73 8.13 -11.72
C LEU A 143 1.82 6.93 -12.67
N ALA A 144 0.68 6.41 -13.11
CA ALA A 144 0.56 5.26 -14.00
C ALA A 144 1.29 5.46 -15.34
N LYS A 145 1.37 6.70 -15.82
CA LYS A 145 2.03 7.04 -17.10
C LYS A 145 3.48 6.56 -17.14
N ASN A 146 4.20 6.70 -16.02
CA ASN A 146 5.62 6.34 -15.90
C ASN A 146 5.88 5.08 -15.06
N ALA A 147 4.83 4.41 -14.58
CA ALA A 147 4.97 3.13 -13.89
C ALA A 147 5.32 2.00 -14.88
N VAL A 148 6.09 1.02 -14.43
CA VAL A 148 6.46 -0.18 -15.19
C VAL A 148 5.24 -1.10 -15.32
N LYS A 149 4.56 -1.39 -14.21
CA LYS A 149 3.33 -2.19 -14.15
C LYS A 149 2.40 -1.65 -13.07
N ILE A 150 1.11 -1.96 -13.26
CA ILE A 150 0.02 -1.56 -12.39
C ILE A 150 -0.76 -2.81 -12.04
N PHE A 151 -0.68 -3.21 -10.77
CA PHE A 151 -1.44 -4.32 -10.23
C PHE A 151 -2.81 -3.82 -9.79
N THR A 152 -3.88 -4.44 -10.24
CA THR A 152 -5.24 -4.00 -9.92
C THR A 152 -6.02 -5.09 -9.18
N GLY A 153 -6.81 -4.65 -8.19
CA GLY A 153 -7.71 -5.52 -7.43
C GLY A 153 -8.88 -6.03 -8.26
N THR A 154 -9.25 -5.30 -9.33
CA THR A 154 -10.43 -5.59 -10.17
C THR A 154 -10.09 -5.46 -11.65
N LYS A 155 -10.92 -6.07 -12.50
CA LYS A 155 -10.92 -5.88 -13.96
C LYS A 155 -11.56 -4.53 -14.33
N GLY A 156 -11.43 -4.11 -15.58
CA GLY A 156 -12.10 -2.91 -16.12
C GLY A 156 -11.41 -1.60 -15.74
N MET A 157 -10.11 -1.65 -15.43
CA MET A 157 -9.33 -0.46 -15.04
C MET A 157 -8.69 0.28 -16.22
N GLU A 158 -8.99 -0.11 -17.46
CA GLU A 158 -8.44 0.46 -18.70
C GLU A 158 -8.89 1.91 -18.93
N SER A 159 -10.03 2.30 -18.33
CA SER A 159 -10.49 3.70 -18.34
C SER A 159 -9.60 4.65 -17.50
N PHE A 160 -8.81 4.09 -16.57
CA PHE A 160 -7.94 4.87 -15.67
C PHE A 160 -6.47 4.71 -15.99
N PHE A 161 -6.05 3.56 -16.53
CA PHE A 161 -4.66 3.19 -16.70
C PHE A 161 -4.36 2.69 -18.12
N PRO A 162 -3.11 2.84 -18.61
CA PRO A 162 -2.71 2.24 -19.87
C PRO A 162 -2.87 0.71 -19.84
N ALA A 163 -3.70 0.16 -20.72
CA ALA A 163 -4.05 -1.27 -20.74
C ALA A 163 -2.81 -2.21 -20.76
N ALA A 164 -1.77 -1.86 -21.53
CA ALA A 164 -0.53 -2.66 -21.64
C ALA A 164 0.26 -2.76 -20.30
N LYS A 165 -0.03 -1.90 -19.33
CA LYS A 165 0.62 -1.89 -18.01
C LYS A 165 -0.19 -2.58 -16.92
N ILE A 166 -1.47 -2.83 -17.15
CA ILE A 166 -2.36 -3.44 -16.17
C ILE A 166 -2.04 -4.93 -16.02
N LEU A 167 -2.02 -5.39 -14.78
CA LEU A 167 -2.03 -6.78 -14.39
C LEU A 167 -3.06 -6.97 -13.28
N VAL A 168 -4.14 -7.68 -13.58
CA VAL A 168 -5.20 -7.98 -12.61
C VAL A 168 -4.72 -9.10 -11.69
N THR A 169 -4.43 -8.76 -10.43
CA THR A 169 -3.89 -9.69 -9.42
C THR A 169 -4.87 -9.98 -8.29
N GLY A 170 -5.96 -9.22 -8.21
CA GLY A 170 -6.76 -9.17 -6.99
C GLY A 170 -6.08 -8.34 -5.90
N ASN A 171 -6.77 -8.19 -4.77
CA ASN A 171 -6.22 -7.54 -3.60
C ASN A 171 -5.41 -8.53 -2.76
N PRO A 172 -4.15 -8.21 -2.39
CA PRO A 172 -3.36 -9.06 -1.51
C PRO A 172 -4.02 -9.23 -0.15
N ILE A 173 -4.15 -10.47 0.30
CA ILE A 173 -4.76 -10.84 1.57
C ILE A 173 -3.68 -11.33 2.52
N ARG A 174 -3.77 -10.94 3.79
CA ARG A 174 -2.81 -11.36 4.82
C ARG A 174 -2.90 -12.87 5.04
N LYS A 175 -1.74 -13.49 5.19
CA LYS A 175 -1.57 -14.94 5.36
C LYS A 175 -2.41 -15.50 6.52
N ASN A 176 -2.43 -14.81 7.65
CA ASN A 176 -3.19 -15.22 8.83
C ASN A 176 -4.72 -15.27 8.61
N ILE A 177 -5.25 -14.61 7.58
CA ILE A 177 -6.69 -14.71 7.22
C ILE A 177 -6.93 -15.97 6.37
N ILE A 178 -5.94 -16.36 5.55
CA ILE A 178 -6.07 -17.49 4.61
C ILE A 178 -5.75 -18.82 5.29
N GLU A 179 -4.77 -18.83 6.19
CA GLU A 179 -4.22 -20.06 6.79
C GLU A 179 -4.90 -20.45 8.11
N HIS A 180 -5.78 -19.62 8.69
CA HIS A 180 -6.54 -20.01 9.87
C HIS A 180 -7.74 -20.88 9.47
N SER A 181 -7.62 -22.15 9.73
CA SER A 181 -8.74 -23.10 9.69
C SER A 181 -9.52 -23.03 11.01
N TYR A 182 -10.40 -22.05 11.16
CA TYR A 182 -11.41 -22.12 12.22
C TYR A 182 -12.48 -23.13 11.79
N ASN A 183 -12.79 -24.11 12.65
CA ASN A 183 -13.94 -24.94 12.39
C ASN A 183 -15.25 -24.19 12.73
N GLN A 184 -16.32 -24.52 12.03
CA GLN A 184 -17.61 -23.86 12.18
C GLN A 184 -18.12 -23.94 13.63
N ALA A 185 -17.95 -25.07 14.32
CA ALA A 185 -18.43 -25.26 15.68
C ALA A 185 -17.78 -24.28 16.65
N THR A 186 -16.45 -24.13 16.58
CA THR A 186 -15.70 -23.17 17.40
C THR A 186 -16.13 -21.71 17.12
N ALA A 187 -16.38 -21.38 15.85
CA ALA A 187 -16.84 -20.02 15.49
C ALA A 187 -18.26 -19.76 16.02
N LEU A 188 -19.18 -20.70 15.87
CA LEU A 188 -20.53 -20.57 16.39
C LEU A 188 -20.53 -20.39 17.92
N GLN A 189 -19.71 -21.17 18.63
CA GLN A 189 -19.57 -21.07 20.09
C GLN A 189 -18.98 -19.70 20.47
N PHE A 190 -17.93 -19.24 19.83
CA PHE A 190 -17.28 -17.96 20.10
C PHE A 190 -18.23 -16.77 19.96
N PHE A 191 -19.08 -16.78 18.91
CA PHE A 191 -20.06 -15.73 18.65
C PHE A 191 -21.42 -15.98 19.28
N ASN A 192 -21.59 -17.04 20.08
CA ASN A 192 -22.87 -17.45 20.69
C ASN A 192 -23.99 -17.59 19.68
N LEU A 193 -23.70 -18.23 18.53
CA LEU A 193 -24.62 -18.46 17.42
C LEU A 193 -25.16 -19.89 17.42
N GLN A 194 -26.34 -20.09 16.83
CA GLN A 194 -26.98 -21.38 16.73
C GLN A 194 -26.77 -22.01 15.36
N ALA A 195 -26.29 -23.25 15.27
CA ALA A 195 -26.05 -23.95 14.02
C ALA A 195 -27.31 -24.15 13.17
N SER A 196 -28.52 -24.20 13.82
CA SER A 196 -29.80 -24.34 13.16
C SER A 196 -30.31 -23.03 12.52
N LYS A 197 -29.69 -21.90 12.78
CA LYS A 197 -30.11 -20.59 12.24
C LYS A 197 -29.14 -20.10 11.17
N LYS A 198 -29.68 -19.46 10.12
CA LYS A 198 -28.86 -18.74 9.13
C LYS A 198 -28.24 -17.51 9.79
N THR A 199 -26.94 -17.33 9.57
CA THR A 199 -26.18 -16.17 10.06
C THR A 199 -25.88 -15.21 8.92
N ILE A 200 -26.22 -13.94 9.09
CA ILE A 200 -25.86 -12.86 8.17
C ILE A 200 -24.85 -11.97 8.90
N LEU A 201 -23.64 -11.84 8.34
CA LEU A 201 -22.60 -10.97 8.87
C LEU A 201 -22.55 -9.68 8.05
N ILE A 202 -22.76 -8.55 8.73
CA ILE A 202 -22.64 -7.21 8.13
C ILE A 202 -21.45 -6.51 8.75
N ILE A 203 -20.48 -6.13 7.92
CA ILE A 203 -19.21 -5.50 8.39
C ILE A 203 -18.97 -4.19 7.66
N GLY A 204 -18.79 -3.11 8.40
CA GLY A 204 -18.27 -1.86 7.86
C GLY A 204 -16.76 -1.87 7.66
N GLY A 205 -16.22 -1.02 6.78
CA GLY A 205 -14.78 -0.82 6.62
C GLY A 205 -14.13 -0.19 7.84
N SER A 206 -12.81 0.05 7.79
CA SER A 206 -11.97 0.47 8.93
C SER A 206 -12.39 1.77 9.63
N LEU A 207 -13.19 2.60 9.00
CA LEU A 207 -13.76 3.84 9.58
C LEU A 207 -15.27 3.73 9.82
N GLY A 208 -15.84 2.52 9.71
CA GLY A 208 -17.27 2.30 9.68
C GLY A 208 -17.90 2.76 8.36
N ALA A 209 -19.17 2.47 8.22
CA ALA A 209 -19.98 2.97 7.10
C ALA A 209 -21.30 3.48 7.67
N SER A 210 -21.50 4.79 7.64
CA SER A 210 -22.74 5.43 8.15
C SER A 210 -24.02 4.92 7.49
N SER A 211 -23.90 4.29 6.31
CA SER A 211 -25.01 3.63 5.61
C SER A 211 -25.32 2.22 6.11
N ILE A 212 -24.49 1.65 6.99
CA ILE A 212 -24.66 0.31 7.57
C ILE A 212 -25.09 0.39 9.05
N ASN A 213 -24.77 1.51 9.71
CA ASN A 213 -25.13 1.76 11.12
C ASN A 213 -26.55 2.29 11.25
#